data_5e1757e3db481afed20fc2b966fef5be
#
_entry.id   5e1757e3db481afed20fc2b966fef5be
#
_cell.length_a   1.000
_cell.length_b   1.000
_cell.length_c   1.000
_cell.angle_alpha   90.00
_cell.angle_beta   90.00
_cell.angle_gamma   90.00
#
_symmetry.space_group_name_H-M   'P 1'
#
loop_
_entity.id
_entity.type
_entity.pdbx_description
1 polymer ?
#
loop_
_entity_poly.entity_id
_entity_poly.type
_entity_poly.pdbx_seq_one_letter_code
_entity_poly.pdbx_strand_id
1 'polypeptide(L)'
;MKEQHKQFLARYGSKEHIDKLVKDKNLDVRYNLAGNPSLHKEHMDELVKDKNLDVRYNLAGNPSLHKEHMDTLVDDEDRNVRKNLARNPNLHKEHMDTLVDDEDKWVRWNLAMNTSLHKEHIDKLANDKDELVLNKIKNHPNYKSP
;
A
#
# COMPACT_ATOMS: atom_id res chain seq x y z
N MET A 1 -4.02 22.63 20.42
CA MET A 1 -5.06 22.02 19.57
C MET A 1 -5.46 20.70 20.21
N LYS A 2 -6.78 20.41 20.30
CA LYS A 2 -7.27 19.14 20.84
C LYS A 2 -6.91 17.99 19.91
N GLU A 3 -6.61 16.81 20.45
CA GLU A 3 -6.20 15.64 19.64
C GLU A 3 -7.20 15.25 18.55
N GLN A 4 -8.50 15.23 18.89
CA GLN A 4 -9.56 14.95 17.90
C GLN A 4 -9.55 15.94 16.73
N HIS A 5 -9.24 17.21 16.99
CA HIS A 5 -9.14 18.21 15.94
C HIS A 5 -7.90 18.00 15.06
N LYS A 6 -6.77 17.59 15.65
CA LYS A 6 -5.59 17.21 14.86
C LYS A 6 -5.86 16.03 13.94
N GLN A 7 -6.53 14.99 14.45
CA GLN A 7 -6.90 13.82 13.65
C GLN A 7 -7.81 14.19 12.46
N PHE A 8 -8.76 15.07 12.69
CA PHE A 8 -9.63 15.59 11.63
C PHE A 8 -8.81 16.35 10.58
N LEU A 9 -7.93 17.26 11.01
CA LEU A 9 -7.07 18.03 10.09
C LEU A 9 -6.06 17.13 9.35
N ALA A 10 -5.57 16.07 10.00
CA ALA A 10 -4.70 15.11 9.35
C ALA A 10 -5.40 14.39 8.18
N ARG A 11 -6.67 14.11 8.35
CA ARG A 11 -7.48 13.40 7.35
C ARG A 11 -8.04 14.31 6.24
N TYR A 12 -8.40 15.55 6.57
CA TYR A 12 -9.17 16.43 5.69
C TYR A 12 -8.58 17.84 5.57
N GLY A 13 -7.47 18.10 6.23
CA GLY A 13 -6.83 19.42 6.26
C GLY A 13 -6.15 19.79 4.95
N SER A 14 -5.90 21.10 4.80
CA SER A 14 -5.08 21.64 3.72
C SER A 14 -3.61 21.28 3.90
N LYS A 15 -2.80 21.52 2.86
CA LYS A 15 -1.34 21.32 2.90
C LYS A 15 -0.70 21.95 4.14
N GLU A 16 -1.09 23.18 4.49
CA GLU A 16 -0.57 23.88 5.67
C GLU A 16 -0.80 23.13 6.99
N HIS A 17 -1.96 22.46 7.11
CA HIS A 17 -2.25 21.63 8.29
C HIS A 17 -1.39 20.37 8.28
N ILE A 18 -1.25 19.75 7.11
CA ILE A 18 -0.46 18.53 6.93
C ILE A 18 1.02 18.78 7.25
N ASP A 19 1.59 19.89 6.78
CA ASP A 19 2.97 20.31 7.07
C ASP A 19 3.27 20.34 8.58
N LYS A 20 2.28 20.74 9.38
CA LYS A 20 2.42 20.84 10.85
C LYS A 20 2.26 19.50 11.56
N LEU A 21 1.53 18.56 10.96
CA LEU A 21 1.12 17.31 11.59
C LEU A 21 1.95 16.09 11.17
N VAL A 22 2.74 16.19 10.12
CA VAL A 22 3.49 15.06 9.57
C VAL A 22 4.48 14.43 10.58
N LYS A 23 4.94 15.21 11.55
CA LYS A 23 5.82 14.77 12.64
C LYS A 23 5.14 14.79 14.01
N ASP A 24 3.81 14.79 14.05
CA ASP A 24 3.10 14.79 15.33
C ASP A 24 3.46 13.55 16.16
N LYS A 25 3.59 13.74 17.47
CA LYS A 25 3.94 12.66 18.41
C LYS A 25 2.86 11.58 18.51
N ASN A 26 1.61 11.98 18.28
CA ASN A 26 0.46 11.08 18.35
C ASN A 26 0.41 10.16 17.12
N LEU A 27 0.40 8.85 17.37
CA LEU A 27 0.31 7.84 16.32
C LEU A 27 -0.96 8.00 15.48
N ASP A 28 -2.11 8.25 16.11
CA ASP A 28 -3.39 8.35 15.40
C ASP A 28 -3.40 9.54 14.42
N VAL A 29 -2.70 10.61 14.75
CA VAL A 29 -2.56 11.77 13.85
C VAL A 29 -1.74 11.35 12.62
N ARG A 30 -0.58 10.72 12.80
CA ARG A 30 0.26 10.27 11.68
C ARG A 30 -0.43 9.18 10.85
N TYR A 31 -1.14 8.25 11.51
CA TYR A 31 -1.93 7.21 10.83
C TYR A 31 -3.01 7.81 9.92
N ASN A 32 -3.82 8.73 10.45
CA ASN A 32 -4.85 9.40 9.66
C ASN A 32 -4.23 10.22 8.51
N LEU A 33 -3.08 10.84 8.77
CA LEU A 33 -2.36 11.58 7.76
C LEU A 33 -1.90 10.69 6.60
N ALA A 34 -1.35 9.51 6.90
CA ALA A 34 -0.90 8.56 5.90
C ALA A 34 -2.00 8.13 4.91
N GLY A 35 -3.26 8.12 5.36
CA GLY A 35 -4.42 7.83 4.53
C GLY A 35 -5.01 9.04 3.79
N ASN A 36 -4.46 10.23 3.96
CA ASN A 36 -4.98 11.43 3.34
C ASN A 36 -4.64 11.47 1.84
N PRO A 37 -5.66 11.50 0.94
CA PRO A 37 -5.40 11.54 -0.50
C PRO A 37 -4.78 12.86 -0.99
N SER A 38 -4.76 13.89 -0.15
CA SER A 38 -4.16 15.18 -0.44
C SER A 38 -2.70 15.29 0.01
N LEU A 39 -2.07 14.17 0.38
CA LEU A 39 -0.64 14.14 0.71
C LEU A 39 0.21 14.58 -0.48
N HIS A 40 1.16 15.46 -0.21
CA HIS A 40 2.21 15.79 -1.15
C HIS A 40 3.41 14.86 -0.97
N LYS A 41 4.27 14.81 -1.98
CA LYS A 41 5.46 13.96 -2.00
C LYS A 41 6.32 14.12 -0.73
N GLU A 42 6.58 15.36 -0.32
CA GLU A 42 7.41 15.67 0.86
C GLU A 42 6.87 15.08 2.18
N HIS A 43 5.54 14.95 2.30
CA HIS A 43 4.91 14.32 3.46
C HIS A 43 5.10 12.79 3.41
N MET A 44 5.01 12.21 2.21
CA MET A 44 5.23 10.79 2.01
C MET A 44 6.70 10.41 2.28
N ASP A 45 7.66 11.30 1.97
CA ASP A 45 9.09 11.11 2.28
C ASP A 45 9.35 10.91 3.78
N GLU A 46 8.52 11.53 4.63
CA GLU A 46 8.59 11.35 6.09
C GLU A 46 7.85 10.09 6.53
N LEU A 47 6.61 9.90 6.07
CA LEU A 47 5.74 8.82 6.53
C LEU A 47 6.18 7.42 6.07
N VAL A 48 6.86 7.33 4.93
CA VAL A 48 7.39 6.05 4.42
C VAL A 48 8.46 5.45 5.35
N LYS A 49 9.08 6.29 6.17
CA LYS A 49 10.11 5.93 7.16
C LYS A 49 9.56 5.89 8.59
N ASP A 50 8.25 6.00 8.76
CA ASP A 50 7.67 5.99 10.10
C ASP A 50 8.02 4.68 10.82
N LYS A 51 8.44 4.80 12.08
CA LYS A 51 8.80 3.64 12.92
C LYS A 51 7.63 2.70 13.19
N ASN A 52 6.40 3.21 13.08
CA ASN A 52 5.20 2.44 13.33
C ASN A 52 4.68 1.82 12.02
N LEU A 53 4.52 0.51 12.04
CA LEU A 53 4.04 -0.24 10.87
C LEU A 53 2.63 0.17 10.41
N ASP A 54 1.76 0.61 11.34
CA ASP A 54 0.38 0.99 10.98
C ASP A 54 0.36 2.25 10.12
N VAL A 55 1.29 3.18 10.37
CA VAL A 55 1.46 4.38 9.53
C VAL A 55 1.94 3.98 8.13
N ARG A 56 2.97 3.14 8.03
CA ARG A 56 3.48 2.63 6.74
C ARG A 56 2.41 1.80 6.01
N TYR A 57 1.66 0.97 6.75
CA TYR A 57 0.53 0.21 6.21
C TYR A 57 -0.52 1.11 5.56
N ASN A 58 -0.95 2.16 6.28
CA ASN A 58 -1.96 3.07 5.77
C ASN A 58 -1.45 3.88 4.57
N LEU A 59 -0.16 4.26 4.60
CA LEU A 59 0.49 4.92 3.47
C LEU A 59 0.54 3.99 2.23
N ALA A 60 0.87 2.71 2.41
CA ALA A 60 0.93 1.73 1.32
C ALA A 60 -0.38 1.62 0.54
N GLY A 61 -1.51 1.77 1.22
CA GLY A 61 -2.86 1.77 0.62
C GLY A 61 -3.31 3.12 0.06
N ASN A 62 -2.52 4.17 0.24
CA ASN A 62 -2.92 5.50 -0.22
C ASN A 62 -2.94 5.58 -1.75
N PRO A 63 -4.09 5.94 -2.36
CA PRO A 63 -4.19 6.01 -3.83
C PRO A 63 -3.32 7.09 -4.46
N SER A 64 -2.85 8.05 -3.66
CA SER A 64 -1.95 9.13 -4.09
C SER A 64 -0.47 8.77 -3.91
N LEU A 65 -0.15 7.55 -3.47
CA LEU A 65 1.23 7.12 -3.22
C LEU A 65 2.09 7.24 -4.48
N HIS A 66 3.23 7.91 -4.35
CA HIS A 66 4.16 8.07 -5.46
C HIS A 66 5.01 6.80 -5.66
N LYS A 67 5.43 6.57 -6.91
CA LYS A 67 6.24 5.42 -7.31
C LYS A 67 7.47 5.21 -6.41
N GLU A 68 8.21 6.26 -6.11
CA GLU A 68 9.43 6.20 -5.29
C GLU A 68 9.18 5.73 -3.85
N HIS A 69 7.98 5.98 -3.30
CA HIS A 69 7.58 5.46 -2.00
C HIS A 69 7.15 3.99 -2.10
N MET A 70 6.58 3.59 -3.24
CA MET A 70 6.34 2.16 -3.54
C MET A 70 7.66 1.39 -3.63
N ASP A 71 8.72 2.00 -4.21
CA ASP A 71 10.06 1.41 -4.27
C ASP A 71 10.60 1.05 -2.87
N THR A 72 10.26 1.85 -1.87
CA THR A 72 10.62 1.58 -0.46
C THR A 72 9.71 0.53 0.18
N LEU A 73 8.39 0.66 0.01
CA LEU A 73 7.41 -0.19 0.71
C LEU A 73 7.29 -1.60 0.13
N VAL A 74 7.73 -1.82 -1.11
CA VAL A 74 7.72 -3.15 -1.74
C VAL A 74 8.62 -4.14 -1.00
N ASP A 75 9.67 -3.63 -0.35
CA ASP A 75 10.62 -4.39 0.45
C ASP A 75 10.44 -4.17 1.97
N ASP A 76 9.29 -3.64 2.40
CA ASP A 76 9.03 -3.41 3.83
C ASP A 76 9.18 -4.71 4.62
N GLU A 77 9.82 -4.63 5.78
CA GLU A 77 10.03 -5.79 6.67
C GLU A 77 8.72 -6.44 7.13
N ASP A 78 7.65 -5.62 7.25
CA ASP A 78 6.34 -6.10 7.68
C ASP A 78 5.49 -6.55 6.49
N ARG A 79 5.10 -7.83 6.50
CA ARG A 79 4.24 -8.41 5.46
C ARG A 79 2.88 -7.71 5.31
N ASN A 80 2.35 -7.11 6.37
CA ASN A 80 1.07 -6.41 6.29
C ASN A 80 1.18 -5.13 5.47
N VAL A 81 2.32 -4.45 5.57
CA VAL A 81 2.63 -3.28 4.72
C VAL A 81 2.71 -3.73 3.26
N ARG A 82 3.47 -4.80 2.95
CA ARG A 82 3.57 -5.34 1.59
C ARG A 82 2.21 -5.83 1.06
N LYS A 83 1.40 -6.47 1.91
CA LYS A 83 0.01 -6.88 1.56
C LYS A 83 -0.85 -5.69 1.14
N ASN A 84 -0.79 -4.60 1.88
CA ASN A 84 -1.59 -3.43 1.56
C ASN A 84 -1.08 -2.72 0.30
N LEU A 85 0.23 -2.70 0.10
CA LEU A 85 0.82 -2.21 -1.15
C LEU A 85 0.36 -3.04 -2.35
N ALA A 86 0.33 -4.36 -2.22
CA ALA A 86 -0.12 -5.28 -3.28
C ALA A 86 -1.54 -4.96 -3.77
N ARG A 87 -2.40 -4.40 -2.91
CA ARG A 87 -3.77 -3.98 -3.24
C ARG A 87 -3.87 -2.56 -3.77
N ASN A 88 -2.78 -1.79 -3.78
CA ASN A 88 -2.84 -0.41 -4.21
C ASN A 88 -3.27 -0.34 -5.69
N PRO A 89 -4.34 0.41 -6.02
CA PRO A 89 -4.86 0.46 -7.39
C PRO A 89 -3.89 1.12 -8.37
N ASN A 90 -2.92 1.88 -7.86
CA ASN A 90 -1.91 2.58 -8.65
C ASN A 90 -0.54 1.88 -8.60
N LEU A 91 -0.49 0.62 -8.14
CA LEU A 91 0.73 -0.17 -8.10
C LEU A 91 1.37 -0.27 -9.49
N HIS A 92 2.65 0.08 -9.58
CA HIS A 92 3.38 0.02 -10.84
C HIS A 92 3.81 -1.42 -11.18
N LYS A 93 3.99 -1.69 -12.47
CA LYS A 93 4.36 -3.00 -12.99
C LYS A 93 5.60 -3.59 -12.29
N GLU A 94 6.65 -2.79 -12.10
CA GLU A 94 7.88 -3.24 -11.46
C GLU A 94 7.69 -3.70 -10.01
N HIS A 95 6.74 -3.13 -9.28
CA HIS A 95 6.39 -3.58 -7.93
C HIS A 95 5.59 -4.88 -7.98
N MET A 96 4.74 -5.05 -9.00
CA MET A 96 4.05 -6.33 -9.25
C MET A 96 5.07 -7.44 -9.56
N ASP A 97 6.11 -7.12 -10.36
CA ASP A 97 7.21 -8.05 -10.67
C ASP A 97 7.91 -8.57 -9.41
N THR A 98 8.03 -7.73 -8.38
CA THR A 98 8.59 -8.11 -7.07
C THR A 98 7.60 -8.89 -6.23
N LEU A 99 6.38 -8.37 -6.05
CA LEU A 99 5.39 -8.93 -5.13
C LEU A 99 4.81 -10.27 -5.60
N VAL A 100 4.86 -10.56 -6.89
CA VAL A 100 4.41 -11.85 -7.43
C VAL A 100 5.24 -13.02 -6.92
N ASP A 101 6.48 -12.75 -6.50
CA ASP A 101 7.41 -13.71 -5.91
C ASP A 101 7.59 -13.53 -4.40
N ASP A 102 6.75 -12.74 -3.75
CA ASP A 102 6.87 -12.53 -2.30
C ASP A 102 6.84 -13.86 -1.54
N GLU A 103 7.67 -14.00 -0.53
CA GLU A 103 7.74 -15.21 0.31
C GLU A 103 6.42 -15.50 1.03
N ASP A 104 5.68 -14.44 1.41
CA ASP A 104 4.41 -14.55 2.12
C ASP A 104 3.25 -14.77 1.13
N LYS A 105 2.55 -15.88 1.30
CA LYS A 105 1.40 -16.23 0.45
C LYS A 105 0.27 -15.21 0.50
N TRP A 106 0.10 -14.51 1.64
CA TRP A 106 -0.95 -13.51 1.77
C TRP A 106 -0.62 -12.23 1.00
N VAL A 107 0.66 -11.90 0.82
CA VAL A 107 1.07 -10.83 -0.10
C VAL A 107 0.69 -11.21 -1.53
N ARG A 108 1.05 -12.41 -1.99
CA ARG A 108 0.70 -12.91 -3.32
C ARG A 108 -0.82 -13.03 -3.52
N TRP A 109 -1.54 -13.46 -2.48
CA TRP A 109 -3.01 -13.54 -2.50
C TRP A 109 -3.65 -12.15 -2.64
N ASN A 110 -3.13 -11.15 -1.92
CA ASN A 110 -3.59 -9.76 -2.06
C ASN A 110 -3.25 -9.19 -3.43
N LEU A 111 -2.09 -9.53 -3.98
CA LEU A 111 -1.74 -9.14 -5.34
C LEU A 111 -2.73 -9.75 -6.36
N ALA A 112 -3.13 -11.01 -6.17
CA ALA A 112 -4.14 -11.66 -7.01
C ALA A 112 -5.51 -10.97 -7.00
N MET A 113 -5.79 -10.12 -5.99
CA MET A 113 -6.99 -9.28 -5.94
C MET A 113 -6.84 -7.97 -6.72
N ASN A 114 -5.64 -7.59 -7.09
CA ASN A 114 -5.40 -6.31 -7.75
C ASN A 114 -5.89 -6.35 -9.20
N THR A 115 -6.92 -5.57 -9.49
CA THR A 115 -7.55 -5.55 -10.82
C THR A 115 -6.66 -4.91 -11.90
N SER A 116 -5.57 -4.26 -11.49
CA SER A 116 -4.58 -3.66 -12.40
C SER A 116 -3.46 -4.62 -12.82
N LEU A 117 -3.52 -5.91 -12.41
CA LEU A 117 -2.51 -6.90 -12.77
C LEU A 117 -2.34 -7.03 -14.28
N HIS A 118 -1.09 -7.09 -14.72
CA HIS A 118 -0.75 -7.42 -16.10
C HIS A 118 -0.86 -8.95 -16.35
N LYS A 119 -1.07 -9.32 -17.60
CA LYS A 119 -1.22 -10.73 -18.00
C LYS A 119 -0.09 -11.63 -17.49
N GLU A 120 1.15 -11.17 -17.55
CA GLU A 120 2.32 -11.93 -17.10
C GLU A 120 2.28 -12.27 -15.59
N HIS A 121 1.74 -11.38 -14.76
CA HIS A 121 1.58 -11.63 -13.31
C HIS A 121 0.43 -12.61 -13.07
N ILE A 122 -0.65 -12.49 -13.82
CA ILE A 122 -1.78 -13.44 -13.77
C ILE A 122 -1.31 -14.85 -14.14
N ASP A 123 -0.55 -14.98 -15.23
CA ASP A 123 0.00 -16.26 -15.70
C ASP A 123 0.95 -16.87 -14.63
N LYS A 124 1.74 -16.03 -13.98
CA LYS A 124 2.64 -16.48 -12.90
C LYS A 124 1.90 -16.94 -11.68
N LEU A 125 0.91 -16.18 -11.19
CA LEU A 125 0.07 -16.55 -10.05
C LEU A 125 -0.84 -17.75 -10.35
N ALA A 126 -1.19 -17.99 -11.60
CA ALA A 126 -1.92 -19.18 -12.03
C ALA A 126 -1.12 -20.49 -11.88
N ASN A 127 0.18 -20.38 -11.63
CA ASN A 127 1.09 -21.48 -11.32
C ASN A 127 1.66 -21.37 -9.89
N ASP A 128 1.00 -20.65 -9.00
CA ASP A 128 1.44 -20.49 -7.62
C ASP A 128 1.44 -21.82 -6.87
N LYS A 129 2.38 -21.99 -5.95
CA LYS A 129 2.50 -23.18 -5.11
C LYS A 129 1.40 -23.29 -4.04
N ASP A 130 0.70 -22.21 -3.74
CA ASP A 130 -0.34 -22.17 -2.70
C ASP A 130 -1.74 -22.20 -3.31
N GLU A 131 -2.58 -23.14 -2.86
CA GLU A 131 -3.93 -23.30 -3.39
C GLU A 131 -4.84 -22.09 -3.16
N LEU A 132 -4.65 -21.33 -2.09
CA LEU A 132 -5.45 -20.13 -1.83
C LEU A 132 -5.15 -19.06 -2.88
N VAL A 133 -3.88 -18.91 -3.24
CA VAL A 133 -3.46 -17.99 -4.32
C VAL A 133 -4.00 -18.47 -5.67
N LEU A 134 -3.86 -19.77 -5.98
CA LEU A 134 -4.42 -20.36 -7.20
C LEU A 134 -5.93 -20.14 -7.33
N ASN A 135 -6.67 -20.38 -6.25
CA ASN A 135 -8.11 -20.19 -6.25
C ASN A 135 -8.48 -18.73 -6.41
N LYS A 136 -7.68 -17.82 -5.83
CA LYS A 136 -7.93 -16.39 -5.93
C LYS A 136 -7.72 -15.87 -7.34
N ILE A 137 -6.63 -16.24 -7.98
CA ILE A 137 -6.31 -15.76 -9.33
C ILE A 137 -7.28 -16.29 -10.40
N LYS A 138 -7.80 -17.51 -10.23
CA LYS A 138 -8.81 -18.07 -11.12
C LYS A 138 -10.11 -17.25 -11.18
N ASN A 139 -10.38 -16.49 -10.12
CA ASN A 139 -11.52 -15.57 -10.05
C ASN A 139 -11.17 -14.13 -10.45
N HIS A 140 -9.95 -13.89 -10.91
CA HIS A 140 -9.56 -12.56 -11.38
C HIS A 140 -10.26 -12.22 -12.69
N PRO A 141 -10.77 -10.96 -12.88
CA PRO A 141 -11.54 -10.58 -14.08
C PRO A 141 -10.81 -10.83 -15.40
N ASN A 142 -9.49 -10.73 -15.39
CA ASN A 142 -8.65 -10.90 -16.57
C ASN A 142 -8.02 -12.29 -16.68
N TYR A 143 -8.36 -13.22 -15.78
CA TYR A 143 -7.90 -14.60 -15.89
C TYR A 143 -8.63 -15.29 -17.04
N LYS A 144 -7.85 -15.95 -17.90
CA LYS A 144 -8.37 -16.80 -18.97
C LYS A 144 -7.90 -18.22 -18.72
N SER A 145 -8.83 -19.14 -18.60
CA SER A 145 -8.52 -20.58 -18.54
C SER A 145 -7.75 -21.01 -19.79
N PRO A 146 -6.70 -21.84 -19.65
CA PRO A 146 -6.00 -22.41 -20.79
C PRO A 146 -6.88 -23.25 -21.70
#